data_45ee190bb3af3c285eb1e89a150441ad
#
_entry.id   45ee190bb3af3c285eb1e89a150441ad
#
_cell.length_a   1.000
_cell.length_b   1.000
_cell.length_c   1.000
_cell.angle_alpha   90.00
_cell.angle_beta   90.00
_cell.angle_gamma   90.00
#
_symmetry.space_group_name_H-M   'P 1'
#
loop_
_entity.id
_entity.type
_entity.pdbx_description
1 polymer ?
#
loop_
_entity_poly.entity_id
_entity_poly.type
_entity_poly.pdbx_seq_one_letter_code
_entity_poly.pdbx_strand_id
1 'polypeptide(L)'
;MKRIILLVATNFAILIVLSITMQLLGVDQMLAQETGLNLYGLLLFAGIFGFGGSFISLLISKWMAKMAVGAHVIEAPSNQTERWLVDTVKRQADKAGIGMPEVAIYEAPDINAFATGWNRNDALVAVSTGLLQNMSQEEAEAVLGHEVSHVANGDMVTLTLIQGVLNTFVIFLSRVVGFVVDRVVFKVERGQGPAFFITVIVAQIVLGILASIIVMWFSRWREFRADAGGAALAGRQKMIAALERLKLNQEQSALPAQISAFGISGKSGIARLFMSHPPLDERIAALQAAAAPERVSPVRRM
;
A
#
# COMPACT_ATOMS: atom_id res chain seq x y z
N MET A 1 -3.36 -4.10 18.47
CA MET A 1 -3.36 -5.53 18.84
C MET A 1 -4.44 -6.34 18.10
N LYS A 2 -5.73 -5.98 18.16
CA LYS A 2 -6.81 -6.77 17.49
C LYS A 2 -6.56 -7.00 15.98
N ARG A 3 -6.05 -6.01 15.24
CA ARG A 3 -5.75 -6.13 13.79
C ARG A 3 -4.60 -7.10 13.50
N ILE A 4 -3.53 -7.06 14.31
CA ILE A 4 -2.40 -7.99 14.17
C ILE A 4 -2.85 -9.42 14.48
N ILE A 5 -3.66 -9.61 15.53
CA ILE A 5 -4.23 -10.91 15.88
C ILE A 5 -5.13 -11.42 14.74
N LEU A 6 -6.05 -10.58 14.25
CA LEU A 6 -6.94 -10.94 13.14
C LEU A 6 -6.15 -11.35 11.90
N LEU A 7 -5.08 -10.69 11.63
CA LEU A 7 -4.24 -10.92 10.49
C LEU A 7 -3.39 -12.19 10.61
N VAL A 8 -2.75 -12.40 11.75
CA VAL A 8 -2.07 -13.68 12.04
C VAL A 8 -3.08 -14.81 11.93
N ALA A 9 -4.27 -14.65 12.52
CA ALA A 9 -5.35 -15.63 12.40
C ALA A 9 -5.79 -15.86 10.95
N THR A 10 -5.92 -14.80 10.15
CA THR A 10 -6.29 -14.91 8.72
C THR A 10 -5.20 -15.65 7.94
N ASN A 11 -3.91 -15.35 8.18
CA ASN A 11 -2.82 -16.10 7.54
C ASN A 11 -2.82 -17.57 7.93
N PHE A 12 -3.00 -17.89 9.22
CA PHE A 12 -3.16 -19.27 9.66
C PHE A 12 -4.36 -19.95 8.99
N ALA A 13 -5.50 -19.28 8.92
CA ALA A 13 -6.68 -19.79 8.25
C ALA A 13 -6.41 -20.07 6.76
N ILE A 14 -5.70 -19.18 6.06
CA ILE A 14 -5.31 -19.36 4.65
C ILE A 14 -4.38 -20.56 4.50
N LEU A 15 -3.37 -20.72 5.35
CA LEU A 15 -2.47 -21.86 5.32
C LEU A 15 -3.23 -23.18 5.58
N ILE A 16 -4.18 -23.18 6.51
CA ILE A 16 -5.05 -24.32 6.79
C ILE A 16 -5.93 -24.64 5.59
N VAL A 17 -6.60 -23.66 5.00
CA VAL A 17 -7.45 -23.83 3.82
C VAL A 17 -6.63 -24.39 2.64
N LEU A 18 -5.43 -23.83 2.37
CA LEU A 18 -4.55 -24.35 1.32
C LEU A 18 -4.13 -25.80 1.61
N SER A 19 -3.77 -26.11 2.85
CA SER A 19 -3.38 -27.46 3.27
C SER A 19 -4.54 -28.46 3.06
N ILE A 20 -5.75 -28.11 3.54
CA ILE A 20 -6.95 -28.95 3.35
C ILE A 20 -7.29 -29.10 1.86
N THR A 21 -7.23 -28.01 1.08
CA THR A 21 -7.50 -28.05 -0.36
C THR A 21 -6.53 -28.97 -1.08
N MET A 22 -5.23 -28.91 -0.75
CA MET A 22 -4.22 -29.82 -1.33
C MET A 22 -4.49 -31.29 -0.99
N GLN A 23 -4.88 -31.57 0.27
CA GLN A 23 -5.25 -32.93 0.69
C GLN A 23 -6.50 -33.44 -0.04
N LEU A 24 -7.56 -32.61 -0.12
CA LEU A 24 -8.82 -32.97 -0.79
C LEU A 24 -8.64 -33.23 -2.30
N LEU A 25 -7.73 -32.50 -2.93
CA LEU A 25 -7.39 -32.66 -4.34
C LEU A 25 -6.37 -33.76 -4.58
N GLY A 26 -5.85 -34.43 -3.52
CA GLY A 26 -4.82 -35.44 -3.63
C GLY A 26 -3.48 -34.93 -4.17
N VAL A 27 -3.32 -33.61 -4.28
CA VAL A 27 -2.11 -32.98 -4.83
C VAL A 27 -0.88 -33.26 -3.99
N ASP A 28 -1.05 -33.36 -2.67
CA ASP A 28 0.01 -33.69 -1.72
C ASP A 28 0.54 -35.11 -1.94
N GLN A 29 -0.37 -36.11 -2.14
CA GLN A 29 0.00 -37.51 -2.39
C GLN A 29 0.60 -37.69 -3.78
N MET A 30 -0.01 -37.07 -4.79
CA MET A 30 0.46 -37.15 -6.17
C MET A 30 1.88 -36.54 -6.29
N LEU A 31 2.10 -35.35 -5.74
CA LEU A 31 3.41 -34.70 -5.78
C LEU A 31 4.44 -35.40 -4.88
N ALA A 32 4.06 -35.93 -3.72
CA ALA A 32 4.97 -36.67 -2.85
C ALA A 32 5.45 -37.97 -3.48
N GLN A 33 4.56 -38.71 -4.13
CA GLN A 33 4.88 -39.99 -4.79
C GLN A 33 5.72 -39.79 -6.06
N GLU A 34 5.36 -38.81 -6.90
CA GLU A 34 6.02 -38.62 -8.21
C GLU A 34 7.28 -37.74 -8.10
N THR A 35 7.36 -36.81 -7.15
CA THR A 35 8.41 -35.78 -7.15
C THR A 35 9.24 -35.73 -5.87
N GLY A 36 8.80 -36.39 -4.80
CA GLY A 36 9.42 -36.24 -3.47
C GLY A 36 9.24 -34.84 -2.86
N LEU A 37 8.35 -34.01 -3.40
CA LEU A 37 8.13 -32.65 -2.91
C LEU A 37 7.32 -32.66 -1.60
N ASN A 38 7.93 -32.17 -0.54
CA ASN A 38 7.21 -31.94 0.72
C ASN A 38 6.41 -30.63 0.64
N LEU A 39 5.14 -30.71 0.27
CA LEU A 39 4.25 -29.54 0.16
C LEU A 39 4.06 -28.79 1.47
N TYR A 40 4.03 -29.49 2.60
CA TYR A 40 3.96 -28.84 3.92
C TYR A 40 5.21 -28.04 4.23
N GLY A 41 6.38 -28.61 3.96
CA GLY A 41 7.66 -27.89 4.08
C GLY A 41 7.73 -26.69 3.15
N LEU A 42 7.25 -26.82 1.91
CA LEU A 42 7.18 -25.72 0.96
C LEU A 42 6.20 -24.61 1.41
N LEU A 43 5.05 -25.00 1.94
CA LEU A 43 4.05 -24.04 2.43
C LEU A 43 4.57 -23.28 3.66
N LEU A 44 5.22 -23.99 4.58
CA LEU A 44 5.88 -23.37 5.75
C LEU A 44 6.98 -22.41 5.31
N PHE A 45 7.84 -22.85 4.38
CA PHE A 45 8.87 -21.99 3.79
C PHE A 45 8.26 -20.73 3.16
N ALA A 46 7.24 -20.87 2.31
CA ALA A 46 6.57 -19.76 1.66
C ALA A 46 5.93 -18.80 2.67
N GLY A 47 5.33 -19.33 3.74
CA GLY A 47 4.76 -18.54 4.83
C GLY A 47 5.81 -17.74 5.59
N ILE A 48 6.93 -18.36 5.96
CA ILE A 48 8.02 -17.69 6.68
C ILE A 48 8.62 -16.57 5.81
N PHE A 49 8.96 -16.85 4.56
CA PHE A 49 9.60 -15.87 3.68
C PHE A 49 8.64 -14.82 3.15
N GLY A 50 7.43 -15.20 2.77
CA GLY A 50 6.42 -14.26 2.25
C GLY A 50 5.91 -13.31 3.31
N PHE A 51 5.52 -13.84 4.47
CA PHE A 51 4.99 -13.04 5.57
C PHE A 51 6.11 -12.41 6.41
N GLY A 52 7.14 -13.19 6.75
CA GLY A 52 8.28 -12.72 7.54
C GLY A 52 9.01 -11.56 6.84
N GLY A 53 9.26 -11.67 5.53
CA GLY A 53 9.87 -10.61 4.75
C GLY A 53 9.05 -9.31 4.77
N SER A 54 7.72 -9.40 4.61
CA SER A 54 6.82 -8.25 4.68
C SER A 54 6.81 -7.62 6.08
N PHE A 55 6.83 -8.45 7.13
CA PHE A 55 6.87 -7.97 8.51
C PHE A 55 8.19 -7.27 8.85
N ILE A 56 9.33 -7.83 8.45
CA ILE A 56 10.64 -7.18 8.61
C ILE A 56 10.66 -5.85 7.86
N SER A 57 10.17 -5.82 6.62
CA SER A 57 10.07 -4.58 5.83
C SER A 57 9.26 -3.50 6.55
N LEU A 58 8.14 -3.87 7.20
CA LEU A 58 7.34 -2.95 8.01
C LEU A 58 8.12 -2.43 9.22
N LEU A 59 8.81 -3.31 9.96
CA LEU A 59 9.58 -2.90 11.14
C LEU A 59 10.68 -1.90 10.83
N ILE A 60 11.36 -2.08 9.68
CA ILE A 60 12.45 -1.19 9.26
C ILE A 60 11.97 -0.02 8.38
N SER A 61 10.66 0.07 8.08
CA SER A 61 10.10 1.02 7.10
C SER A 61 10.43 2.48 7.42
N LYS A 62 10.36 2.87 8.70
CA LYS A 62 10.68 4.22 9.15
C LYS A 62 12.14 4.59 8.94
N TRP A 63 13.05 3.67 9.28
CA TRP A 63 14.49 3.86 9.07
C TRP A 63 14.82 3.90 7.57
N MET A 64 14.28 2.96 6.79
CA MET A 64 14.48 2.90 5.34
C MET A 64 13.96 4.16 4.65
N ALA A 65 12.78 4.64 5.02
CA ALA A 65 12.20 5.84 4.45
C ALA A 65 13.07 7.08 4.73
N LYS A 66 13.51 7.27 5.98
CA LYS A 66 14.42 8.38 6.33
C LYS A 66 15.70 8.36 5.50
N MET A 67 16.31 7.17 5.34
CA MET A 67 17.53 7.05 4.54
C MET A 67 17.29 7.27 3.05
N ALA A 68 16.20 6.73 2.51
CA ALA A 68 15.92 6.78 1.07
C ALA A 68 15.73 8.21 0.54
N VAL A 69 15.14 9.09 1.34
CA VAL A 69 14.89 10.49 0.94
C VAL A 69 15.81 11.50 1.63
N GLY A 70 16.73 11.05 2.49
CA GLY A 70 17.56 11.94 3.28
C GLY A 70 16.74 12.84 4.23
N ALA A 71 15.67 12.27 4.84
CA ALA A 71 14.78 13.06 5.67
C ALA A 71 15.44 13.51 6.97
N HIS A 72 15.34 14.81 7.25
CA HIS A 72 15.79 15.43 8.50
C HIS A 72 14.63 15.49 9.48
N VAL A 73 14.76 14.77 10.59
CA VAL A 73 13.76 14.79 11.67
C VAL A 73 13.88 16.07 12.47
N ILE A 74 12.77 16.75 12.71
CA ILE A 74 12.70 17.97 13.51
C ILE A 74 12.62 17.59 14.99
N GLU A 75 13.77 17.49 15.67
CA GLU A 75 13.81 17.22 17.11
C GLU A 75 13.46 18.48 17.92
N ALA A 76 13.98 19.63 17.51
CA ALA A 76 13.69 20.94 18.09
C ALA A 76 13.45 21.95 16.96
N PRO A 77 12.22 22.48 16.81
CA PRO A 77 11.91 23.43 15.75
C PRO A 77 12.80 24.70 15.82
N SER A 78 13.55 24.96 14.77
CA SER A 78 14.50 26.06 14.67
C SER A 78 13.91 27.34 14.07
N ASN A 79 12.83 27.21 13.29
CA ASN A 79 12.18 28.30 12.57
C ASN A 79 10.66 28.23 12.65
N GLN A 80 9.97 29.22 12.12
CA GLN A 80 8.52 29.33 12.19
C GLN A 80 7.81 28.21 11.40
N THR A 81 8.36 27.82 10.25
CA THR A 81 7.80 26.75 9.41
C THR A 81 7.85 25.41 10.13
N GLU A 82 8.99 25.08 10.73
CA GLU A 82 9.14 23.84 11.50
C GLU A 82 8.22 23.80 12.72
N ARG A 83 8.09 24.93 13.46
CA ARG A 83 7.14 25.03 14.59
C ARG A 83 5.71 24.77 14.13
N TRP A 84 5.29 25.47 13.07
CA TRP A 84 3.96 25.29 12.50
C TRP A 84 3.70 23.83 12.08
N LEU A 85 4.69 23.20 11.43
CA LEU A 85 4.60 21.83 10.97
C LEU A 85 4.44 20.85 12.14
N VAL A 86 5.28 20.95 13.15
CA VAL A 86 5.22 20.10 14.36
C VAL A 86 3.92 20.33 15.12
N ASP A 87 3.51 21.59 15.34
CA ASP A 87 2.27 21.92 16.05
C ASP A 87 1.04 21.43 15.30
N THR A 88 1.06 21.49 13.97
CA THR A 88 -0.04 21.00 13.12
C THR A 88 -0.18 19.49 13.21
N VAL A 89 0.92 18.73 13.04
CA VAL A 89 0.91 17.28 13.18
C VAL A 89 0.49 16.86 14.59
N LYS A 90 0.98 17.54 15.62
CA LYS A 90 0.59 17.26 17.02
C LYS A 90 -0.91 17.44 17.21
N ARG A 91 -1.46 18.57 16.82
CA ARG A 91 -2.91 18.86 16.94
C ARG A 91 -3.75 17.81 16.20
N GLN A 92 -3.31 17.38 15.02
CA GLN A 92 -4.00 16.36 14.23
C GLN A 92 -3.86 14.97 14.84
N ALA A 93 -2.68 14.60 15.36
CA ALA A 93 -2.44 13.34 16.05
C ALA A 93 -3.29 13.22 17.32
N ASP A 94 -3.34 14.29 18.14
CA ASP A 94 -4.19 14.35 19.35
C ASP A 94 -5.66 14.16 18.97
N LYS A 95 -6.14 14.85 17.93
CA LYS A 95 -7.52 14.73 17.43
C LYS A 95 -7.83 13.34 16.87
N ALA A 96 -6.84 12.70 16.23
CA ALA A 96 -6.97 11.34 15.70
C ALA A 96 -6.79 10.24 16.75
N GLY A 97 -6.37 10.57 17.98
CA GLY A 97 -6.13 9.62 19.06
C GLY A 97 -4.97 8.67 18.81
N ILE A 98 -3.88 9.18 18.22
CA ILE A 98 -2.63 8.44 17.96
C ILE A 98 -1.46 9.07 18.70
N GLY A 99 -0.38 8.32 18.86
CA GLY A 99 0.88 8.88 19.36
C GLY A 99 1.43 9.94 18.41
N MET A 100 2.19 10.91 18.94
CA MET A 100 2.86 11.93 18.14
C MET A 100 3.83 11.29 17.15
N PRO A 101 3.64 11.42 15.81
CA PRO A 101 4.61 10.95 14.84
C PRO A 101 5.92 11.75 14.90
N GLU A 102 7.04 11.14 14.53
CA GLU A 102 8.21 11.93 14.15
C GLU A 102 7.85 12.81 12.95
N VAL A 103 8.25 14.06 12.96
CA VAL A 103 8.03 15.01 11.86
C VAL A 103 9.33 15.27 11.16
N ALA A 104 9.38 15.15 9.84
CA ALA A 104 10.61 15.34 9.07
C ALA A 104 10.40 16.18 7.81
N ILE A 105 11.46 16.83 7.35
CA ILE A 105 11.54 17.51 6.06
C ILE A 105 12.61 16.82 5.22
N TYR A 106 12.38 16.71 3.91
CA TYR A 106 13.37 16.22 2.96
C TYR A 106 13.44 17.10 1.72
N GLU A 107 14.61 17.14 1.11
CA GLU A 107 14.89 17.97 -0.06
C GLU A 107 14.33 17.27 -1.32
N ALA A 108 13.25 17.82 -1.87
CA ALA A 108 12.70 17.43 -3.15
C ALA A 108 11.84 18.56 -3.74
N PRO A 109 11.93 18.85 -5.04
CA PRO A 109 11.17 19.93 -5.69
C PRO A 109 9.68 19.58 -5.85
N ASP A 110 9.33 18.30 -5.86
CA ASP A 110 7.95 17.84 -6.06
C ASP A 110 7.09 18.11 -4.81
N ILE A 111 5.82 18.42 -5.02
CA ILE A 111 4.83 18.51 -3.93
C ILE A 111 4.54 17.09 -3.45
N ASN A 112 5.12 16.71 -2.32
CA ASN A 112 4.97 15.36 -1.79
C ASN A 112 5.02 15.33 -0.26
N ALA A 113 4.27 14.39 0.33
CA ALA A 113 4.36 14.00 1.72
C ALA A 113 4.12 12.49 1.83
N PHE A 114 4.58 11.90 2.89
CA PHE A 114 4.28 10.49 3.19
C PHE A 114 4.30 10.22 4.68
N ALA A 115 3.55 9.19 5.08
CA ALA A 115 3.63 8.63 6.41
C ALA A 115 4.05 7.16 6.35
N THR A 116 4.86 6.74 7.30
CA THR A 116 5.27 5.33 7.46
C THR A 116 5.49 4.98 8.92
N GLY A 117 5.52 3.70 9.23
CA GLY A 117 5.73 3.19 10.59
C GLY A 117 5.03 1.85 10.82
N TRP A 118 5.48 1.11 11.82
CA TRP A 118 4.97 -0.22 12.11
C TRP A 118 3.73 -0.22 13.03
N ASN A 119 3.42 0.92 13.67
CA ASN A 119 2.18 1.10 14.43
C ASN A 119 1.79 2.58 14.52
N ARG A 120 0.55 2.84 14.98
CA ARG A 120 -0.01 4.18 15.10
C ARG A 120 0.68 5.10 16.12
N ASN A 121 1.44 4.54 17.06
CA ASN A 121 2.12 5.30 18.10
C ASN A 121 3.63 5.41 17.87
N ASP A 122 4.10 4.84 16.75
CA ASP A 122 5.50 4.91 16.30
C ASP A 122 5.52 5.07 14.78
N ALA A 123 5.21 6.26 14.32
CA ALA A 123 5.13 6.64 12.91
C ALA A 123 6.02 7.84 12.60
N LEU A 124 6.27 8.03 11.32
CA LEU A 124 6.94 9.19 10.73
C LEU A 124 5.97 9.86 9.76
N VAL A 125 5.88 11.18 9.79
CA VAL A 125 5.28 12.02 8.76
C VAL A 125 6.37 12.90 8.20
N ALA A 126 6.62 12.78 6.90
CA ALA A 126 7.67 13.53 6.22
C ALA A 126 7.07 14.35 5.07
N VAL A 127 7.55 15.58 4.90
CA VAL A 127 7.13 16.50 3.84
C VAL A 127 8.33 16.96 3.03
N SER A 128 8.11 17.15 1.72
CA SER A 128 9.13 17.71 0.84
C SER A 128 9.25 19.23 0.99
N THR A 129 10.43 19.77 0.69
CA THR A 129 10.61 21.23 0.55
C THR A 129 9.71 21.80 -0.56
N GLY A 130 9.48 21.03 -1.63
CA GLY A 130 8.56 21.42 -2.71
C GLY A 130 7.12 21.60 -2.23
N LEU A 131 6.63 20.77 -1.30
CA LEU A 131 5.30 20.92 -0.71
C LEU A 131 5.21 22.23 0.07
N LEU A 132 6.22 22.52 0.93
CA LEU A 132 6.24 23.71 1.76
C LEU A 132 6.37 25.02 0.96
N GLN A 133 6.97 24.96 -0.23
CA GLN A 133 7.17 26.11 -1.12
C GLN A 133 5.97 26.37 -2.04
N ASN A 134 5.26 25.32 -2.48
CA ASN A 134 4.25 25.41 -3.53
C ASN A 134 2.81 25.24 -3.04
N MET A 135 2.60 24.93 -1.76
CA MET A 135 1.28 24.88 -1.14
C MET A 135 1.09 26.00 -0.11
N SER A 136 -0.13 26.51 -0.01
CA SER A 136 -0.49 27.36 1.13
C SER A 136 -0.48 26.54 2.43
N GLN A 137 -0.40 27.22 3.57
CA GLN A 137 -0.46 26.53 4.86
C GLN A 137 -1.75 25.71 5.04
N GLU A 138 -2.87 26.18 4.49
CA GLU A 138 -4.15 25.49 4.58
C GLU A 138 -4.18 24.21 3.73
N GLU A 139 -3.60 24.25 2.53
CA GLU A 139 -3.45 23.07 1.67
C GLU A 139 -2.49 22.07 2.28
N ALA A 140 -1.34 22.54 2.78
CA ALA A 140 -0.36 21.70 3.46
C ALA A 140 -0.94 21.06 4.75
N GLU A 141 -1.72 21.81 5.55
CA GLU A 141 -2.43 21.27 6.71
C GLU A 141 -3.37 20.11 6.33
N ALA A 142 -4.04 20.22 5.20
CA ALA A 142 -4.92 19.16 4.71
C ALA A 142 -4.14 17.92 4.26
N VAL A 143 -3.01 18.09 3.57
CA VAL A 143 -2.11 16.98 3.20
C VAL A 143 -1.58 16.28 4.47
N LEU A 144 -1.14 17.04 5.47
CA LEU A 144 -0.74 16.47 6.76
C LEU A 144 -1.87 15.69 7.43
N GLY A 145 -3.10 16.21 7.39
CA GLY A 145 -4.28 15.51 7.90
C GLY A 145 -4.56 14.19 7.16
N HIS A 146 -4.32 14.15 5.86
CA HIS A 146 -4.39 12.93 5.05
C HIS A 146 -3.35 11.90 5.51
N GLU A 147 -2.08 12.30 5.68
CA GLU A 147 -1.01 11.42 6.15
C GLU A 147 -1.26 10.91 7.57
N VAL A 148 -1.67 11.78 8.49
CA VAL A 148 -2.05 11.42 9.86
C VAL A 148 -3.22 10.43 9.86
N SER A 149 -4.16 10.56 8.91
CA SER A 149 -5.29 9.62 8.76
C SER A 149 -4.83 8.24 8.33
N HIS A 150 -3.84 8.12 7.44
CA HIS A 150 -3.22 6.84 7.11
C HIS A 150 -2.62 6.16 8.34
N VAL A 151 -1.91 6.91 9.18
CA VAL A 151 -1.38 6.41 10.46
C VAL A 151 -2.51 5.95 11.38
N ALA A 152 -3.52 6.78 11.60
CA ALA A 152 -4.66 6.48 12.47
C ALA A 152 -5.46 5.25 11.99
N ASN A 153 -5.63 5.11 10.68
CA ASN A 153 -6.26 3.96 10.05
C ASN A 153 -5.41 2.68 10.15
N GLY A 154 -4.10 2.77 10.42
CA GLY A 154 -3.16 1.64 10.39
C GLY A 154 -3.00 1.07 8.99
N ASP A 155 -3.02 1.94 7.98
CA ASP A 155 -3.01 1.55 6.57
C ASP A 155 -1.68 0.89 6.16
N MET A 156 -0.54 1.32 6.74
CA MET A 156 0.76 0.70 6.50
C MET A 156 0.78 -0.75 6.96
N VAL A 157 0.30 -1.01 8.18
CA VAL A 157 0.20 -2.36 8.73
C VAL A 157 -0.70 -3.23 7.83
N THR A 158 -1.89 -2.76 7.51
CA THR A 158 -2.86 -3.52 6.71
C THR A 158 -2.30 -3.84 5.33
N LEU A 159 -1.67 -2.87 4.65
CA LEU A 159 -1.08 -3.08 3.33
C LEU A 159 0.05 -4.12 3.37
N THR A 160 0.97 -3.99 4.34
CA THR A 160 2.07 -4.94 4.53
C THR A 160 1.56 -6.37 4.74
N LEU A 161 0.44 -6.49 5.42
CA LEU A 161 -0.14 -7.79 5.74
C LEU A 161 -0.83 -8.43 4.54
N ILE A 162 -1.48 -7.64 3.70
CA ILE A 162 -1.98 -8.09 2.39
C ILE A 162 -0.81 -8.54 1.52
N GLN A 163 0.28 -7.75 1.48
CA GLN A 163 1.48 -8.12 0.76
C GLN A 163 2.11 -9.43 1.27
N GLY A 164 2.18 -9.63 2.59
CA GLY A 164 2.69 -10.87 3.18
C GLY A 164 1.93 -12.10 2.74
N VAL A 165 0.59 -12.02 2.75
CA VAL A 165 -0.29 -13.08 2.24
C VAL A 165 -0.02 -13.35 0.76
N LEU A 166 -0.07 -12.31 -0.06
CA LEU A 166 0.12 -12.44 -1.50
C LEU A 166 1.50 -12.98 -1.86
N ASN A 167 2.56 -12.52 -1.19
CA ASN A 167 3.91 -13.05 -1.37
C ASN A 167 4.01 -14.54 -1.02
N THR A 168 3.33 -14.97 0.05
CA THR A 168 3.25 -16.39 0.41
C THR A 168 2.65 -17.21 -0.74
N PHE A 169 1.53 -16.75 -1.31
CA PHE A 169 0.92 -17.40 -2.46
C PHE A 169 1.83 -17.42 -3.69
N VAL A 170 2.45 -16.30 -4.03
CA VAL A 170 3.36 -16.18 -5.18
C VAL A 170 4.55 -17.14 -5.03
N ILE A 171 5.16 -17.17 -3.83
CA ILE A 171 6.29 -18.06 -3.54
C ILE A 171 5.87 -19.52 -3.62
N PHE A 172 4.74 -19.89 -3.04
CA PHE A 172 4.25 -21.25 -3.04
C PHE A 172 3.85 -21.72 -4.44
N LEU A 173 2.95 -21.02 -5.10
CA LEU A 173 2.41 -21.43 -6.41
C LEU A 173 3.51 -21.45 -7.49
N SER A 174 4.42 -20.50 -7.49
CA SER A 174 5.51 -20.49 -8.48
C SER A 174 6.37 -21.76 -8.40
N ARG A 175 6.63 -22.25 -7.21
CA ARG A 175 7.40 -23.49 -7.00
C ARG A 175 6.61 -24.74 -7.37
N VAL A 176 5.32 -24.78 -7.03
CA VAL A 176 4.44 -25.87 -7.47
C VAL A 176 4.40 -25.96 -9.00
N VAL A 177 4.20 -24.84 -9.68
CA VAL A 177 4.22 -24.77 -11.15
C VAL A 177 5.59 -25.19 -11.71
N GLY A 178 6.67 -24.71 -11.11
CA GLY A 178 8.04 -25.09 -11.47
C GLY A 178 8.26 -26.61 -11.40
N PHE A 179 7.81 -27.24 -10.31
CA PHE A 179 7.88 -28.69 -10.14
C PHE A 179 7.03 -29.44 -11.19
N VAL A 180 5.79 -29.03 -11.39
CA VAL A 180 4.92 -29.67 -12.37
C VAL A 180 5.54 -29.62 -13.78
N VAL A 181 6.03 -28.46 -14.20
CA VAL A 181 6.69 -28.31 -15.52
C VAL A 181 7.94 -29.17 -15.60
N ASP A 182 8.79 -29.16 -14.60
CA ASP A 182 10.07 -29.90 -14.58
C ASP A 182 9.82 -31.42 -14.67
N ARG A 183 8.81 -31.94 -13.96
CA ARG A 183 8.49 -33.39 -13.91
C ARG A 183 7.64 -33.85 -15.09
N VAL A 184 6.57 -33.13 -15.43
CA VAL A 184 5.62 -33.55 -16.44
C VAL A 184 6.10 -33.25 -17.85
N VAL A 185 6.66 -32.05 -18.08
CA VAL A 185 7.08 -31.60 -19.41
C VAL A 185 8.51 -32.06 -19.70
N PHE A 186 9.43 -31.81 -18.79
CA PHE A 186 10.87 -32.09 -19.01
C PHE A 186 11.30 -33.48 -18.48
N LYS A 187 10.41 -34.19 -17.80
CA LYS A 187 10.63 -35.59 -17.32
C LYS A 187 11.89 -35.77 -16.50
N VAL A 188 12.24 -34.76 -15.68
CA VAL A 188 13.41 -34.81 -14.79
C VAL A 188 13.11 -35.80 -13.67
N GLU A 189 13.82 -36.93 -13.58
CA GLU A 189 13.55 -38.02 -12.64
C GLU A 189 14.01 -37.71 -11.20
N ARG A 190 15.11 -36.96 -11.02
CA ARG A 190 15.67 -36.64 -9.69
C ARG A 190 16.15 -35.19 -9.62
N GLY A 191 15.95 -34.58 -8.45
CA GLY A 191 16.39 -33.22 -8.19
C GLY A 191 15.54 -32.16 -8.89
N GLN A 192 16.12 -30.99 -9.14
CA GLN A 192 15.53 -29.85 -9.84
C GLN A 192 16.37 -29.57 -11.08
N GLY A 193 15.74 -29.67 -12.26
CA GLY A 193 16.40 -29.35 -13.51
C GLY A 193 16.48 -27.82 -13.76
N PRO A 194 17.22 -27.38 -14.80
CA PRO A 194 17.26 -25.96 -15.18
C PRO A 194 15.88 -25.38 -15.49
N ALA A 195 14.95 -26.18 -16.03
CA ALA A 195 13.60 -25.78 -16.35
C ALA A 195 12.80 -25.38 -15.10
N PHE A 196 13.04 -26.02 -13.96
CA PHE A 196 12.44 -25.64 -12.68
C PHE A 196 12.72 -24.18 -12.35
N PHE A 197 13.99 -23.76 -12.34
CA PHE A 197 14.38 -22.39 -11.97
C PHE A 197 13.81 -21.34 -12.92
N ILE A 198 13.87 -21.60 -14.23
CA ILE A 198 13.32 -20.68 -15.23
C ILE A 198 11.81 -20.56 -15.05
N THR A 199 11.10 -21.67 -14.89
CA THR A 199 9.64 -21.68 -14.69
C THR A 199 9.25 -20.97 -13.40
N VAL A 200 9.98 -21.18 -12.31
CA VAL A 200 9.73 -20.48 -11.04
C VAL A 200 9.88 -18.97 -11.22
N ILE A 201 10.93 -18.51 -11.90
CA ILE A 201 11.14 -17.06 -12.14
C ILE A 201 9.99 -16.49 -12.98
N VAL A 202 9.64 -17.13 -14.09
CA VAL A 202 8.53 -16.68 -14.96
C VAL A 202 7.21 -16.67 -14.20
N ALA A 203 6.92 -17.74 -13.47
CA ALA A 203 5.70 -17.83 -12.66
C ALA A 203 5.67 -16.75 -11.55
N GLN A 204 6.79 -16.47 -10.89
CA GLN A 204 6.87 -15.39 -9.89
C GLN A 204 6.59 -14.01 -10.50
N ILE A 205 7.10 -13.74 -11.71
CA ILE A 205 6.82 -12.47 -12.40
C ILE A 205 5.32 -12.36 -12.72
N VAL A 206 4.73 -13.39 -13.33
CA VAL A 206 3.31 -13.39 -13.72
C VAL A 206 2.40 -13.28 -12.51
N LEU A 207 2.61 -14.12 -11.50
CA LEU A 207 1.82 -14.12 -10.26
C LEU A 207 2.04 -12.83 -9.46
N GLY A 208 3.26 -12.26 -9.48
CA GLY A 208 3.58 -10.99 -8.86
C GLY A 208 2.83 -9.82 -9.51
N ILE A 209 2.71 -9.81 -10.85
CA ILE A 209 1.90 -8.81 -11.57
C ILE A 209 0.42 -8.93 -11.15
N LEU A 210 -0.13 -10.16 -11.09
CA LEU A 210 -1.51 -10.38 -10.66
C LEU A 210 -1.71 -9.96 -9.19
N ALA A 211 -0.77 -10.29 -8.31
CA ALA A 211 -0.80 -9.89 -6.90
C ALA A 211 -0.77 -8.35 -6.75
N SER A 212 0.01 -7.66 -7.60
CA SER A 212 0.10 -6.19 -7.56
C SER A 212 -1.24 -5.51 -7.85
N ILE A 213 -2.10 -6.08 -8.70
CA ILE A 213 -3.44 -5.56 -8.97
C ILE A 213 -4.29 -5.51 -7.69
N ILE A 214 -4.21 -6.56 -6.87
CA ILE A 214 -4.93 -6.63 -5.58
C ILE A 214 -4.40 -5.57 -4.61
N VAL A 215 -3.06 -5.44 -4.52
CA VAL A 215 -2.41 -4.42 -3.69
C VAL A 215 -2.82 -3.01 -4.12
N MET A 216 -2.81 -2.72 -5.43
CA MET A 216 -3.18 -1.42 -5.97
C MET A 216 -4.68 -1.13 -5.78
N TRP A 217 -5.54 -2.14 -5.93
CA TRP A 217 -6.97 -1.99 -5.63
C TRP A 217 -7.19 -1.59 -4.17
N PHE A 218 -6.56 -2.27 -3.22
CA PHE A 218 -6.64 -1.93 -1.81
C PHE A 218 -6.02 -0.56 -1.51
N SER A 219 -4.89 -0.23 -2.16
CA SER A 219 -4.24 1.07 -2.04
C SER A 219 -5.19 2.21 -2.42
N ARG A 220 -5.90 2.10 -3.57
CA ARG A 220 -6.89 3.09 -3.98
C ARG A 220 -8.07 3.21 -3.01
N TRP A 221 -8.56 2.11 -2.47
CA TRP A 221 -9.68 2.13 -1.54
C TRP A 221 -9.35 2.87 -0.23
N ARG A 222 -8.14 2.71 0.30
CA ARG A 222 -7.70 3.40 1.52
C ARG A 222 -7.58 4.92 1.33
N GLU A 223 -7.28 5.41 0.12
CA GLU A 223 -7.15 6.83 -0.18
C GLU A 223 -8.45 7.61 0.12
N PHE A 224 -9.60 7.09 -0.29
CA PHE A 224 -10.89 7.73 0.03
C PHE A 224 -11.14 7.84 1.54
N ARG A 225 -10.68 6.86 2.32
CA ARG A 225 -10.75 6.90 3.78
C ARG A 225 -9.79 7.93 4.37
N ALA A 226 -8.59 8.02 3.82
CA ALA A 226 -7.61 9.00 4.23
C ALA A 226 -8.05 10.42 3.89
N ASP A 227 -8.67 10.64 2.75
CA ASP A 227 -9.28 11.92 2.36
C ASP A 227 -10.41 12.33 3.32
N ALA A 228 -11.30 11.41 3.63
CA ALA A 228 -12.37 11.67 4.62
C ALA A 228 -11.80 11.99 6.00
N GLY A 229 -10.76 11.28 6.42
CA GLY A 229 -10.05 11.53 7.68
C GLY A 229 -9.30 12.88 7.66
N GLY A 230 -8.59 13.20 6.59
CA GLY A 230 -7.94 14.50 6.39
C GLY A 230 -8.94 15.65 6.43
N ALA A 231 -10.09 15.48 5.76
CA ALA A 231 -11.19 16.42 5.80
C ALA A 231 -11.77 16.60 7.22
N ALA A 232 -11.83 15.53 8.02
CA ALA A 232 -12.26 15.60 9.41
C ALA A 232 -11.22 16.30 10.30
N LEU A 233 -9.92 16.11 10.04
CA LEU A 233 -8.83 16.68 10.83
C LEU A 233 -8.58 18.16 10.50
N ALA A 234 -8.47 18.51 9.23
CA ALA A 234 -8.08 19.84 8.75
C ALA A 234 -9.25 20.69 8.20
N GLY A 235 -10.32 20.05 7.80
CA GLY A 235 -11.46 20.70 7.15
C GLY A 235 -11.62 20.28 5.67
N ARG A 236 -12.86 20.03 5.27
CA ARG A 236 -13.19 19.52 3.93
C ARG A 236 -12.75 20.44 2.79
N GLN A 237 -12.98 21.73 2.93
CA GLN A 237 -12.64 22.70 1.89
C GLN A 237 -11.11 22.76 1.67
N LYS A 238 -10.33 22.70 2.74
CA LYS A 238 -8.87 22.64 2.67
C LYS A 238 -8.40 21.36 1.98
N MET A 239 -9.07 20.22 2.24
CA MET A 239 -8.73 18.95 1.59
C MET A 239 -9.03 18.98 0.09
N ILE A 240 -10.18 19.56 -0.31
CA ILE A 240 -10.50 19.76 -1.72
C ILE A 240 -9.46 20.67 -2.38
N ALA A 241 -9.14 21.82 -1.78
CA ALA A 241 -8.15 22.76 -2.30
C ALA A 241 -6.76 22.11 -2.46
N ALA A 242 -6.33 21.28 -1.49
CA ALA A 242 -5.09 20.54 -1.57
C ALA A 242 -5.07 19.55 -2.76
N LEU A 243 -6.17 18.81 -2.99
CA LEU A 243 -6.28 17.90 -4.13
C LEU A 243 -6.32 18.66 -5.48
N GLU A 244 -6.97 19.81 -5.53
CA GLU A 244 -6.99 20.69 -6.72
C GLU A 244 -5.57 21.24 -7.01
N ARG A 245 -4.83 21.64 -5.98
CA ARG A 245 -3.44 22.07 -6.12
C ARG A 245 -2.56 20.94 -6.65
N LEU A 246 -2.69 19.71 -6.13
CA LEU A 246 -1.97 18.53 -6.62
C LEU A 246 -2.31 18.25 -8.10
N LYS A 247 -3.59 18.39 -8.49
CA LYS A 247 -4.03 18.21 -9.87
C LYS A 247 -3.37 19.22 -10.82
N LEU A 248 -3.37 20.51 -10.45
CA LEU A 248 -2.71 21.57 -11.24
C LEU A 248 -1.21 21.32 -11.40
N ASN A 249 -0.53 20.88 -10.32
CA ASN A 249 0.89 20.57 -10.37
C ASN A 249 1.17 19.36 -11.29
N GLN A 250 0.32 18.34 -11.25
CA GLN A 250 0.44 17.15 -12.09
C GLN A 250 0.23 17.50 -13.59
N GLU A 251 -0.72 18.37 -13.90
CA GLU A 251 -0.98 18.84 -15.26
C GLU A 251 0.19 19.68 -15.81
N GLN A 252 0.81 20.52 -14.98
CA GLN A 252 1.99 21.32 -15.34
C GLN A 252 3.25 20.48 -15.54
N SER A 253 3.39 19.39 -14.76
CA SER A 253 4.51 18.46 -14.84
C SER A 253 4.33 17.41 -15.95
N ALA A 254 3.18 17.36 -16.60
CA ALA A 254 2.92 16.47 -17.72
C ALA A 254 3.89 16.80 -18.88
N LEU A 255 4.67 15.79 -19.30
CA LEU A 255 5.64 15.89 -20.39
C LEU A 255 5.01 16.40 -21.67
N PRO A 256 5.75 17.14 -22.54
CA PRO A 256 5.27 17.61 -23.83
C PRO A 256 4.60 16.48 -24.62
N ALA A 257 3.52 16.80 -25.35
CA ALA A 257 2.67 15.85 -26.09
C ALA A 257 3.42 14.84 -26.98
N GLN A 258 4.67 15.14 -27.37
CA GLN A 258 5.53 14.26 -28.15
C GLN A 258 6.04 13.00 -27.40
N ILE A 259 6.11 13.05 -26.06
CA ILE A 259 6.51 11.91 -25.24
C ILE A 259 5.27 11.18 -24.70
N SER A 260 4.14 11.87 -24.58
CA SER A 260 2.85 11.26 -24.17
C SER A 260 2.33 10.24 -25.20
N ALA A 261 2.78 10.28 -26.44
CA ALA A 261 2.46 9.28 -27.47
C ALA A 261 3.07 7.89 -27.19
N PHE A 262 4.14 7.82 -26.42
CA PHE A 262 4.76 6.58 -25.95
C PHE A 262 4.38 6.24 -24.49
N GLY A 263 3.86 7.20 -23.75
CA GLY A 263 3.28 6.98 -22.42
C GLY A 263 1.90 6.37 -22.56
N ILE A 264 1.65 5.27 -21.88
CA ILE A 264 0.31 4.72 -21.69
C ILE A 264 -0.49 5.81 -20.96
N SER A 265 -1.14 6.68 -21.74
CA SER A 265 -2.03 7.70 -21.17
C SER A 265 -3.06 6.97 -20.29
N GLY A 266 -3.16 7.36 -19.01
CA GLY A 266 -3.94 6.66 -17.98
C GLY A 266 -5.46 6.55 -18.23
N LYS A 267 -5.90 6.67 -19.49
CA LYS A 267 -7.28 6.46 -19.93
C LYS A 267 -7.59 5.00 -20.28
N SER A 268 -6.59 4.11 -20.40
CA SER A 268 -6.88 2.70 -20.63
C SER A 268 -7.30 2.04 -19.31
N GLY A 269 -8.39 1.25 -19.30
CA GLY A 269 -8.86 0.54 -18.12
C GLY A 269 -7.79 -0.35 -17.47
N ILE A 270 -6.84 -0.86 -18.27
CA ILE A 270 -5.72 -1.69 -17.80
C ILE A 270 -4.71 -0.86 -17.00
N ALA A 271 -4.32 0.35 -17.47
CA ALA A 271 -3.38 1.20 -16.73
C ALA A 271 -3.93 1.57 -15.34
N ARG A 272 -5.25 1.76 -15.23
CA ARG A 272 -5.93 2.05 -13.96
C ARG A 272 -5.78 0.93 -12.92
N LEU A 273 -5.63 -0.33 -13.32
CA LEU A 273 -5.42 -1.45 -12.39
C LEU A 273 -4.12 -1.33 -11.61
N PHE A 274 -3.10 -0.69 -12.19
CA PHE A 274 -1.77 -0.54 -11.63
C PHE A 274 -1.51 0.81 -10.93
N MET A 275 -2.51 1.70 -10.87
CA MET A 275 -2.38 2.97 -10.15
C MET A 275 -2.50 2.75 -8.64
N SER A 276 -1.57 3.32 -7.88
CA SER A 276 -1.59 3.29 -6.41
C SER A 276 -2.62 4.24 -5.80
N HIS A 277 -2.93 5.34 -6.50
CA HIS A 277 -3.91 6.34 -6.09
C HIS A 277 -5.05 6.43 -7.11
N PRO A 278 -6.30 6.72 -6.67
CA PRO A 278 -7.39 7.03 -7.58
C PRO A 278 -7.13 8.36 -8.30
N PRO A 279 -7.74 8.59 -9.48
CA PRO A 279 -7.73 9.89 -10.12
C PRO A 279 -8.17 10.99 -9.15
N LEU A 280 -7.47 12.14 -9.17
CA LEU A 280 -7.75 13.26 -8.27
C LEU A 280 -9.18 13.77 -8.41
N ASP A 281 -9.74 13.76 -9.62
CA ASP A 281 -11.14 14.13 -9.86
C ASP A 281 -12.14 13.25 -9.10
N GLU A 282 -11.89 11.94 -9.01
CA GLU A 282 -12.74 11.02 -8.26
C GLU A 282 -12.66 11.28 -6.75
N ARG A 283 -11.46 11.59 -6.24
CA ARG A 283 -11.24 11.94 -4.84
C ARG A 283 -11.95 13.24 -4.47
N ILE A 284 -11.81 14.27 -5.30
CA ILE A 284 -12.50 15.57 -5.15
C ILE A 284 -14.02 15.37 -5.17
N ALA A 285 -14.54 14.67 -6.19
CA ALA A 285 -15.96 14.40 -6.32
C ALA A 285 -16.54 13.65 -5.10
N ALA A 286 -15.79 12.67 -4.56
CA ALA A 286 -16.20 11.94 -3.36
C ALA A 286 -16.31 12.85 -2.13
N LEU A 287 -15.36 13.78 -1.93
CA LEU A 287 -15.41 14.75 -0.85
C LEU A 287 -16.55 15.76 -1.02
N GLN A 288 -16.85 16.19 -2.25
CA GLN A 288 -17.98 17.08 -2.56
C GLN A 288 -19.33 16.40 -2.34
N ALA A 289 -19.46 15.13 -2.77
CA ALA A 289 -20.68 14.34 -2.58
C ALA A 289 -21.01 14.10 -1.09
N ALA A 290 -20.00 13.87 -0.26
CA ALA A 290 -20.16 13.70 1.18
C ALA A 290 -20.60 14.99 1.91
N ALA A 291 -20.60 16.14 1.24
CA ALA A 291 -21.09 17.43 1.75
C ALA A 291 -22.58 17.70 1.43
N ALA A 292 -23.14 16.96 0.45
CA ALA A 292 -24.56 17.13 0.12
C ALA A 292 -25.42 16.63 1.29
N PRO A 293 -26.38 17.42 1.79
CA PRO A 293 -27.36 16.93 2.76
C PRO A 293 -28.07 15.72 2.13
N GLU A 294 -28.29 14.67 2.91
CA GLU A 294 -29.13 13.54 2.48
C GLU A 294 -30.42 14.10 1.90
N ARG A 295 -30.70 13.80 0.62
CA ARG A 295 -31.99 14.13 0.04
C ARG A 295 -33.03 13.33 0.78
N VAL A 296 -33.71 13.98 1.73
CA VAL A 296 -34.90 13.44 2.37
C VAL A 296 -35.88 13.17 1.23
N SER A 297 -36.05 11.91 0.89
CA SER A 297 -37.09 11.49 -0.07
C SER A 297 -38.41 11.98 0.46
N PRO A 298 -39.24 12.70 -0.33
CA PRO A 298 -40.53 13.13 0.14
C PRO A 298 -41.34 11.90 0.50
N VAL A 299 -41.75 11.82 1.77
CA VAL A 299 -42.68 10.81 2.25
C VAL A 299 -43.93 10.94 1.39
N ARG A 300 -44.20 9.94 0.54
CA ARG A 300 -45.51 9.79 -0.15
C ARG A 300 -46.56 9.70 0.93
N ARG A 301 -47.32 10.78 1.16
CA ARG A 301 -48.58 10.69 1.90
C ARG A 301 -49.52 9.86 1.03
N MET A 302 -49.91 8.69 1.56
CA MET A 302 -51.11 7.97 1.13
C MET A 302 -52.36 8.66 1.71
#